data_b5d46839831eeebb1ebc058b7daec04e
#
_entry.id   b5d46839831eeebb1ebc058b7daec04e
#
_cell.length_a   1.000
_cell.length_b   1.000
_cell.length_c   1.000
_cell.angle_alpha   90.00
_cell.angle_beta   90.00
_cell.angle_gamma   90.00
#
_symmetry.space_group_name_H-M   'P 1'
#
loop_
_entity.id
_entity.type
_entity.pdbx_description
1 polymer ?
#
loop_
_entity_poly.entity_id
_entity_poly.type
_entity_poly.pdbx_seq_one_letter_code
_entity_poly.pdbx_strand_id
1 'polypeptide(L)'
;MLIISSTQNNEPLAARERAAGELVFIEKDDDAAIKRLKEEADKQDETCEKRMECYLVLKDPTSLWHLQTFGLTKDIERKVDVFATTKEDLLAKTIFVRLPNLQSPFPSLDRAAISRESETTVHLVIVGYSAQAEALAINAALVAHYPNYCRDTRLRTRITIIDDNVLDGRDGLIQRYIHLFDNSYYCSINLKDENPQCIMHRPMYENQRKDFVDVEWEFINGNIHNDAVRQKLTEWSNDCHQQLTIAFCHPDYSRNCNEAFRLPQPIYRNEIPVLCHTTDNELPDCSADKDSYSSVLPFGEKQCDIDTLRMLKKLAQRVNFVYNYCFSLKPGEPITAPSSIDEDVLDSQWKDVGSLTKQYSNIFNAMTLGAKMHSIGRSPKDWKDYYTLTSDEIDVLTEVEHNRWSVEELILGYRPVTPEEQEIVDKDISQKKILRNTKKAHYDLRSFDDLRADSTGKNVNVYDMALCQAIPLIIKSCISE
;
A
#
# COMPACT_ATOMS: atom_id res chain seq x y z
N MET A 1 20.96 -3.68 15.75
CA MET A 1 19.88 -2.97 15.05
C MET A 1 20.03 -1.48 15.30
N LEU A 2 19.77 -0.65 14.30
CA LEU A 2 19.83 0.81 14.36
C LEU A 2 18.44 1.39 14.11
N ILE A 3 18.04 2.36 14.93
CA ILE A 3 16.83 3.16 14.71
C ILE A 3 17.28 4.62 14.60
N ILE A 4 16.97 5.26 13.48
CA ILE A 4 17.21 6.69 13.26
C ILE A 4 15.86 7.35 13.02
N SER A 5 15.54 8.41 13.78
CA SER A 5 14.28 9.11 13.65
C SER A 5 14.48 10.61 13.62
N SER A 6 13.76 11.29 12.75
CA SER A 6 13.66 12.76 12.69
C SER A 6 12.45 13.30 13.45
N THR A 7 11.64 12.45 14.09
CA THR A 7 10.47 12.87 14.85
C THR A 7 10.83 13.13 16.32
N GLN A 8 10.45 14.29 16.85
CA GLN A 8 10.84 14.73 18.20
C GLN A 8 10.16 13.95 19.34
N ASN A 9 8.99 13.34 19.10
CA ASN A 9 8.25 12.56 20.09
C ASN A 9 8.22 11.09 19.68
N ASN A 10 9.23 10.34 20.08
CA ASN A 10 9.35 8.91 19.77
C ASN A 10 8.94 8.03 20.95
N GLU A 11 7.96 8.43 21.75
CA GLU A 11 7.52 7.62 22.89
C GLU A 11 7.13 6.18 22.51
N PRO A 12 6.44 5.88 21.39
CA PRO A 12 6.13 4.51 21.03
C PRO A 12 7.35 3.67 20.62
N LEU A 13 8.34 4.32 19.95
CA LEU A 13 9.60 3.67 19.57
C LEU A 13 10.62 3.66 20.73
N ALA A 14 10.50 4.61 21.68
CA ALA A 14 11.36 4.76 22.86
C ALA A 14 10.81 4.04 24.10
N ALA A 15 9.50 3.88 24.23
CA ALA A 15 8.85 3.21 25.35
C ALA A 15 8.92 1.67 25.29
N ARG A 16 9.31 1.13 24.13
CA ARG A 16 9.57 -0.29 23.94
C ARG A 16 10.77 -0.70 24.78
N GLU A 17 10.71 -1.85 25.46
CA GLU A 17 11.88 -2.49 26.04
C GLU A 17 12.95 -2.67 24.95
N ARG A 18 14.06 -1.93 25.07
CA ARG A 18 15.15 -1.99 24.11
C ARG A 18 15.81 -3.34 24.20
N ALA A 19 15.85 -4.05 23.07
CA ALA A 19 16.64 -5.26 23.01
C ALA A 19 18.12 -4.93 23.18
N ALA A 20 18.89 -5.80 23.81
CA ALA A 20 20.32 -5.60 24.01
C ALA A 20 21.02 -5.40 22.65
N GLY A 21 21.71 -4.27 22.48
CA GLY A 21 22.42 -3.92 21.25
C GLY A 21 21.68 -3.03 20.27
N GLU A 22 20.51 -2.50 20.61
CA GLU A 22 19.81 -1.47 19.81
C GLU A 22 20.43 -0.08 20.04
N LEU A 23 20.74 0.60 18.94
CA LEU A 23 21.18 2.00 18.93
C LEU A 23 20.05 2.86 18.39
N VAL A 24 19.68 3.89 19.13
CA VAL A 24 18.60 4.84 18.72
C VAL A 24 19.18 6.23 18.65
N PHE A 25 19.00 6.89 17.51
CA PHE A 25 19.34 8.28 17.28
C PHE A 25 18.09 9.08 16.94
N ILE A 26 17.93 10.22 17.59
CA ILE A 26 16.85 11.18 17.30
C ILE A 26 17.52 12.42 16.71
N GLU A 27 17.16 12.71 15.47
CA GLU A 27 17.72 13.82 14.72
C GLU A 27 16.70 14.96 14.59
N LYS A 28 17.18 16.16 14.30
CA LYS A 28 16.32 17.36 14.25
C LYS A 28 15.37 17.40 13.04
N ASP A 29 15.77 16.79 11.92
CA ASP A 29 15.07 16.77 10.64
C ASP A 29 15.50 15.57 9.79
N ASP A 30 14.83 15.36 8.65
CA ASP A 30 15.07 14.23 7.75
C ASP A 30 16.47 14.27 7.13
N ASP A 31 16.99 15.45 6.79
CA ASP A 31 18.35 15.61 6.25
C ASP A 31 19.39 15.16 7.27
N ALA A 32 19.22 15.54 8.53
CA ALA A 32 20.08 15.11 9.62
C ALA A 32 19.98 13.59 9.85
N ALA A 33 18.79 13.01 9.75
CA ALA A 33 18.57 11.57 9.88
C ALA A 33 19.27 10.80 8.74
N ILE A 34 19.16 11.25 7.51
CA ILE A 34 19.84 10.65 6.34
C ILE A 34 21.36 10.82 6.46
N LYS A 35 21.82 11.97 6.94
CA LYS A 35 23.25 12.20 7.20
C LYS A 35 23.77 11.24 8.28
N ARG A 36 23.04 11.06 9.37
CA ARG A 36 23.38 10.09 10.43
C ARG A 36 23.46 8.66 9.86
N LEU A 37 22.49 8.27 9.04
CA LEU A 37 22.53 6.97 8.37
C LEU A 37 23.81 6.77 7.57
N LYS A 38 24.25 7.79 6.83
CA LYS A 38 25.53 7.75 6.10
C LYS A 38 26.73 7.61 7.04
N GLU A 39 26.79 8.40 8.11
CA GLU A 39 27.86 8.31 9.12
C GLU A 39 27.95 6.93 9.77
N GLU A 40 26.80 6.28 10.02
CA GLU A 40 26.75 4.92 10.57
C GLU A 40 27.15 3.87 9.51
N ALA A 41 26.74 4.07 8.25
CA ALA A 41 27.14 3.23 7.12
C ALA A 41 28.66 3.27 6.89
N ASP A 42 29.29 4.47 7.02
CA ASP A 42 30.75 4.64 6.85
C ASP A 42 31.57 3.88 7.92
N LYS A 43 30.96 3.53 9.05
CA LYS A 43 31.60 2.71 10.12
C LYS A 43 31.51 1.21 9.83
N GLN A 44 30.70 0.78 8.87
CA GLN A 44 30.49 -0.63 8.56
C GLN A 44 31.51 -1.11 7.54
N ASP A 45 31.99 -2.35 7.74
CA ASP A 45 32.85 -3.04 6.78
C ASP A 45 32.01 -3.67 5.66
N GLU A 46 32.31 -3.38 4.41
CA GLU A 46 31.65 -3.96 3.23
C GLU A 46 31.80 -5.48 3.14
N THR A 47 32.83 -6.05 3.78
CA THR A 47 33.10 -7.49 3.79
C THR A 47 32.22 -8.25 4.78
N CYS A 48 31.43 -7.54 5.62
CA CYS A 48 30.55 -8.17 6.59
C CYS A 48 29.42 -8.93 5.85
N GLU A 49 29.29 -10.22 6.13
CA GLU A 49 28.25 -11.06 5.52
C GLU A 49 26.85 -10.55 5.86
N LYS A 50 26.64 -10.05 7.09
CA LYS A 50 25.37 -9.52 7.55
C LYS A 50 25.42 -8.00 7.63
N ARG A 51 24.59 -7.34 6.80
CA ARG A 51 24.41 -5.88 6.86
C ARG A 51 23.78 -5.46 8.18
N MET A 52 24.13 -4.26 8.64
CA MET A 52 23.46 -3.63 9.78
C MET A 52 22.02 -3.26 9.39
N GLU A 53 21.04 -3.78 10.12
CA GLU A 53 19.65 -3.44 9.92
C GLU A 53 19.34 -2.05 10.51
N CYS A 54 18.73 -1.18 9.71
CA CYS A 54 18.37 0.19 10.08
C CYS A 54 16.91 0.51 9.76
N TYR A 55 16.17 0.93 10.76
CA TYR A 55 14.83 1.52 10.62
C TYR A 55 14.96 3.04 10.63
N LEU A 56 14.68 3.65 9.48
CA LEU A 56 14.74 5.09 9.27
C LEU A 56 13.34 5.67 9.31
N VAL A 57 12.99 6.33 10.42
CA VAL A 57 11.67 6.94 10.62
C VAL A 57 11.74 8.43 10.29
N LEU A 58 11.19 8.81 9.15
CA LEU A 58 11.18 10.16 8.63
C LEU A 58 9.93 10.92 9.08
N LYS A 59 10.01 12.24 9.03
CA LYS A 59 8.90 13.13 9.36
C LYS A 59 8.07 13.51 8.14
N ASP A 60 8.74 13.73 6.98
CA ASP A 60 8.09 14.22 5.77
C ASP A 60 7.75 13.05 4.82
N PRO A 61 6.46 12.85 4.47
CA PRO A 61 6.06 11.87 3.45
C PRO A 61 6.78 12.05 2.10
N THR A 62 7.19 13.29 1.77
CA THR A 62 7.93 13.57 0.52
C THR A 62 9.34 12.98 0.58
N SER A 63 10.00 13.07 1.74
CA SER A 63 11.31 12.44 1.96
C SER A 63 11.22 10.92 1.84
N LEU A 64 10.19 10.30 2.40
CA LEU A 64 9.93 8.87 2.26
C LEU A 64 9.71 8.49 0.79
N TRP A 65 8.80 9.17 0.09
CA TRP A 65 8.54 8.92 -1.32
C TRP A 65 9.81 9.06 -2.16
N HIS A 66 10.64 10.07 -1.87
CA HIS A 66 11.91 10.28 -2.57
C HIS A 66 12.85 9.07 -2.41
N LEU A 67 13.00 8.55 -1.19
CA LEU A 67 13.80 7.36 -0.93
C LEU A 67 13.23 6.10 -1.61
N GLN A 68 11.93 5.92 -1.58
CA GLN A 68 11.26 4.78 -2.24
C GLN A 68 11.43 4.83 -3.75
N THR A 69 11.38 6.04 -4.34
CA THR A 69 11.42 6.25 -5.79
C THR A 69 12.84 6.24 -6.36
N PHE A 70 13.80 6.84 -5.66
CA PHE A 70 15.18 7.03 -6.18
C PHE A 70 16.23 6.19 -5.45
N GLY A 71 15.88 5.61 -4.30
CA GLY A 71 16.79 4.83 -3.46
C GLY A 71 17.80 5.67 -2.70
N LEU A 72 18.77 4.99 -2.11
CA LEU A 72 19.94 5.56 -1.47
C LEU A 72 21.17 5.41 -2.39
N THR A 73 22.30 5.97 -1.97
CA THR A 73 23.55 5.72 -2.68
C THR A 73 23.94 4.25 -2.54
N LYS A 74 24.51 3.67 -3.60
CA LYS A 74 24.95 2.26 -3.60
C LYS A 74 25.90 1.92 -2.45
N ASP A 75 26.69 2.88 -2.00
CA ASP A 75 27.59 2.70 -0.88
C ASP A 75 26.81 2.42 0.43
N ILE A 76 25.77 3.19 0.71
CA ILE A 76 24.89 2.95 1.87
C ILE A 76 24.16 1.62 1.72
N GLU A 77 23.55 1.35 0.56
CA GLU A 77 22.74 0.15 0.31
C GLU A 77 23.55 -1.17 0.43
N ARG A 78 24.87 -1.12 0.19
CA ARG A 78 25.76 -2.28 0.37
C ARG A 78 26.07 -2.59 1.83
N LYS A 79 26.13 -1.58 2.67
CA LYS A 79 26.60 -1.67 4.07
C LYS A 79 25.45 -1.79 5.08
N VAL A 80 24.32 -1.17 4.75
CA VAL A 80 23.17 -1.08 5.64
C VAL A 80 21.92 -1.57 4.94
N ASP A 81 21.12 -2.36 5.65
CA ASP A 81 19.81 -2.80 5.22
C ASP A 81 18.76 -1.84 5.77
N VAL A 82 18.31 -0.90 4.93
CA VAL A 82 17.50 0.24 5.35
C VAL A 82 16.02 -0.02 5.12
N PHE A 83 15.23 0.20 6.18
CA PHE A 83 13.77 0.30 6.14
C PHE A 83 13.37 1.73 6.46
N ALA A 84 12.96 2.50 5.44
CA ALA A 84 12.45 3.84 5.63
C ALA A 84 10.93 3.83 5.77
N THR A 85 10.39 4.66 6.65
CA THR A 85 8.96 4.85 6.88
C THR A 85 8.72 6.23 7.48
N THR A 86 7.46 6.67 7.53
CA THR A 86 7.03 7.70 8.49
C THR A 86 6.17 7.05 9.57
N LYS A 87 5.87 7.76 10.65
CA LYS A 87 4.95 7.25 11.68
C LYS A 87 3.57 6.98 11.09
N GLU A 88 3.11 7.88 10.24
CA GLU A 88 1.80 7.81 9.59
C GLU A 88 1.74 6.62 8.61
N ASP A 89 2.80 6.38 7.84
CA ASP A 89 2.91 5.25 6.94
C ASP A 89 2.95 3.91 7.70
N LEU A 90 3.70 3.85 8.80
CA LEU A 90 3.75 2.67 9.67
C LEU A 90 2.38 2.38 10.30
N LEU A 91 1.70 3.42 10.79
CA LEU A 91 0.36 3.29 11.36
C LEU A 91 -0.66 2.83 10.32
N ALA A 92 -0.60 3.36 9.09
CA ALA A 92 -1.47 2.91 7.99
C ALA A 92 -1.24 1.43 7.65
N LYS A 93 0.01 0.96 7.64
CA LYS A 93 0.35 -0.46 7.47
C LYS A 93 -0.22 -1.32 8.60
N THR A 94 -0.09 -0.88 9.84
CA THR A 94 -0.66 -1.57 11.01
C THR A 94 -2.19 -1.69 10.92
N ILE A 95 -2.86 -0.70 10.35
CA ILE A 95 -4.32 -0.70 10.16
C ILE A 95 -4.74 -1.64 9.03
N PHE A 96 -4.08 -1.60 7.88
CA PHE A 96 -4.59 -2.26 6.67
C PHE A 96 -3.98 -3.62 6.36
N VAL A 97 -2.73 -3.89 6.78
CA VAL A 97 -2.08 -5.17 6.46
C VAL A 97 -2.65 -6.29 7.31
N ARG A 98 -2.95 -7.41 6.67
CA ARG A 98 -3.49 -8.63 7.29
C ARG A 98 -2.59 -9.82 7.01
N LEU A 99 -2.05 -10.38 8.07
CA LEU A 99 -1.20 -11.57 8.01
C LEU A 99 -1.49 -12.46 9.23
N PRO A 100 -1.21 -13.76 9.18
CA PRO A 100 -1.60 -14.70 10.23
C PRO A 100 -1.12 -14.33 11.64
N ASN A 101 0.11 -13.85 11.74
CA ASN A 101 0.72 -13.48 13.04
C ASN A 101 0.74 -11.96 13.27
N LEU A 102 0.13 -11.18 12.35
CA LEU A 102 -0.04 -9.75 12.47
C LEU A 102 -1.50 -9.44 12.76
N GLN A 103 -1.88 -9.52 14.03
CA GLN A 103 -3.25 -9.23 14.45
C GLN A 103 -3.43 -7.72 14.51
N SER A 104 -4.20 -7.19 13.56
CA SER A 104 -4.69 -5.83 13.66
C SER A 104 -5.99 -5.80 14.47
N PRO A 105 -6.16 -4.85 15.40
CA PRO A 105 -7.43 -4.67 16.12
C PRO A 105 -8.51 -4.05 15.21
N PHE A 106 -8.14 -3.61 14.01
CA PHE A 106 -9.05 -2.97 13.07
C PHE A 106 -9.64 -3.98 12.08
N PRO A 107 -10.89 -3.81 11.63
CA PRO A 107 -11.43 -4.60 10.54
C PRO A 107 -10.68 -4.32 9.24
N SER A 108 -10.60 -5.32 8.37
CA SER A 108 -10.05 -5.11 7.01
C SER A 108 -10.97 -4.23 6.18
N LEU A 109 -10.43 -3.60 5.14
CA LEU A 109 -11.23 -2.82 4.19
C LEU A 109 -12.27 -3.70 3.48
N ASP A 110 -11.89 -4.93 3.14
CA ASP A 110 -12.69 -5.99 2.55
C ASP A 110 -13.29 -6.92 3.63
N ARG A 111 -14.15 -6.41 4.50
CA ARG A 111 -14.75 -7.19 5.61
C ARG A 111 -15.40 -8.49 5.13
N ALA A 112 -16.08 -8.46 3.99
CA ALA A 112 -16.53 -9.63 3.26
C ALA A 112 -15.65 -9.86 2.05
N ALA A 113 -15.31 -11.11 1.77
CA ALA A 113 -14.48 -11.47 0.62
C ALA A 113 -15.08 -10.92 -0.69
N ILE A 114 -14.24 -10.29 -1.49
CA ILE A 114 -14.62 -9.76 -2.81
C ILE A 114 -14.06 -10.70 -3.87
N SER A 115 -14.90 -11.62 -4.36
CA SER A 115 -14.58 -12.53 -5.44
C SER A 115 -14.75 -11.86 -6.81
N ARG A 116 -14.39 -12.57 -7.87
CA ARG A 116 -14.56 -12.10 -9.26
C ARG A 116 -16.04 -11.79 -9.59
N GLU A 117 -16.99 -12.51 -9.01
CA GLU A 117 -18.42 -12.36 -9.24
C GLU A 117 -19.07 -11.31 -8.33
N SER A 118 -18.37 -10.80 -7.34
CA SER A 118 -18.90 -9.81 -6.41
C SER A 118 -19.20 -8.49 -7.13
N GLU A 119 -20.35 -7.89 -6.80
CA GLU A 119 -20.74 -6.55 -7.25
C GLU A 119 -20.38 -5.47 -6.21
N THR A 120 -19.63 -5.85 -5.18
CA THR A 120 -19.28 -5.01 -4.04
C THR A 120 -17.91 -4.38 -4.23
N THR A 121 -17.78 -3.11 -3.88
CA THR A 121 -16.52 -2.37 -3.89
C THR A 121 -16.11 -1.95 -2.48
N VAL A 122 -14.81 -1.77 -2.27
CA VAL A 122 -14.30 -1.09 -1.07
C VAL A 122 -14.42 0.42 -1.25
N HIS A 123 -14.88 1.10 -0.20
CA HIS A 123 -14.94 2.55 -0.15
C HIS A 123 -14.33 3.06 1.17
N LEU A 124 -13.16 3.69 1.09
CA LEU A 124 -12.53 4.38 2.20
C LEU A 124 -12.83 5.87 2.13
N VAL A 125 -13.52 6.39 3.15
CA VAL A 125 -13.79 7.83 3.31
C VAL A 125 -12.88 8.38 4.40
N ILE A 126 -12.03 9.35 4.07
CA ILE A 126 -11.12 10.01 5.00
C ILE A 126 -11.63 11.44 5.23
N VAL A 127 -11.87 11.80 6.50
CA VAL A 127 -12.32 13.12 6.93
C VAL A 127 -11.18 13.84 7.62
N GLY A 128 -10.83 15.01 7.09
CA GLY A 128 -9.65 15.78 7.48
C GLY A 128 -8.43 15.46 6.61
N TYR A 129 -7.73 16.51 6.17
CA TYR A 129 -6.51 16.38 5.38
C TYR A 129 -5.28 16.58 6.26
N SER A 130 -4.40 15.59 6.29
CA SER A 130 -3.16 15.57 7.07
C SER A 130 -2.18 14.53 6.50
N ALA A 131 -0.96 14.47 7.00
CA ALA A 131 -0.01 13.42 6.65
C ALA A 131 -0.57 12.01 6.95
N GLN A 132 -1.36 11.85 8.02
CA GLN A 132 -2.04 10.59 8.32
C GLN A 132 -3.11 10.23 7.28
N ALA A 133 -3.86 11.23 6.80
CA ALA A 133 -4.85 11.04 5.75
C ALA A 133 -4.19 10.58 4.43
N GLU A 134 -3.09 11.23 4.04
CA GLU A 134 -2.30 10.82 2.86
C GLU A 134 -1.76 9.39 3.02
N ALA A 135 -1.20 9.05 4.18
CA ALA A 135 -0.66 7.73 4.45
C ALA A 135 -1.74 6.64 4.37
N LEU A 136 -2.93 6.88 4.95
CA LEU A 136 -4.06 5.95 4.81
C LEU A 136 -4.50 5.81 3.35
N ALA A 137 -4.63 6.91 2.62
CA ALA A 137 -5.06 6.90 1.22
C ALA A 137 -4.10 6.11 0.33
N ILE A 138 -2.78 6.35 0.43
CA ILE A 138 -1.77 5.65 -0.37
C ILE A 138 -1.63 4.18 0.04
N ASN A 139 -1.65 3.86 1.34
CA ASN A 139 -1.60 2.47 1.77
C ASN A 139 -2.88 1.69 1.39
N ALA A 140 -4.06 2.32 1.40
CA ALA A 140 -5.27 1.71 0.86
C ALA A 140 -5.15 1.43 -0.64
N ALA A 141 -4.61 2.39 -1.42
CA ALA A 141 -4.34 2.20 -2.85
C ALA A 141 -3.33 1.07 -3.12
N LEU A 142 -2.39 0.80 -2.20
CA LEU A 142 -1.41 -0.29 -2.31
C LEU A 142 -1.95 -1.67 -1.93
N VAL A 143 -3.02 -1.77 -1.11
CA VAL A 143 -3.47 -3.06 -0.58
C VAL A 143 -4.86 -3.49 -1.08
N ALA A 144 -5.70 -2.57 -1.53
CA ALA A 144 -7.11 -2.83 -1.82
C ALA A 144 -7.34 -3.12 -3.32
N HIS A 145 -6.90 -4.30 -3.76
CA HIS A 145 -7.02 -4.78 -5.13
C HIS A 145 -7.85 -6.06 -5.17
N TYR A 146 -8.89 -6.07 -6.00
CA TYR A 146 -9.88 -7.16 -6.00
C TYR A 146 -10.19 -7.68 -7.39
N PRO A 147 -10.52 -8.98 -7.54
CA PRO A 147 -10.67 -9.63 -8.85
C PRO A 147 -11.92 -9.22 -9.62
N ASN A 148 -12.93 -8.63 -8.98
CA ASN A 148 -14.16 -8.19 -9.64
C ASN A 148 -13.92 -7.02 -10.62
N TYR A 149 -12.88 -6.21 -10.40
CA TYR A 149 -12.46 -5.16 -11.34
C TYR A 149 -12.12 -5.73 -12.73
N CYS A 150 -11.51 -6.89 -12.81
CA CYS A 150 -11.18 -7.52 -14.09
C CYS A 150 -12.41 -7.93 -14.91
N ARG A 151 -13.52 -8.19 -14.24
CA ARG A 151 -14.81 -8.43 -14.89
C ARG A 151 -15.53 -7.14 -15.28
N ASP A 152 -15.48 -6.15 -14.39
CA ASP A 152 -16.14 -4.86 -14.60
C ASP A 152 -15.25 -3.73 -14.05
N THR A 153 -14.63 -2.98 -14.96
CA THR A 153 -13.71 -1.89 -14.62
C THR A 153 -14.36 -0.71 -13.89
N ARG A 154 -15.70 -0.73 -13.69
CA ARG A 154 -16.40 0.24 -12.83
C ARG A 154 -16.31 -0.11 -11.35
N LEU A 155 -15.98 -1.38 -11.02
CA LEU A 155 -15.86 -1.86 -9.65
C LEU A 155 -14.45 -1.58 -9.08
N ARG A 156 -14.11 -0.28 -8.98
CA ARG A 156 -12.83 0.17 -8.42
C ARG A 156 -12.91 0.33 -6.91
N THR A 157 -11.80 0.14 -6.24
CA THR A 157 -11.63 0.64 -4.88
C THR A 157 -11.73 2.16 -4.90
N ARG A 158 -12.64 2.72 -4.10
CA ARG A 158 -12.85 4.16 -4.00
C ARG A 158 -12.21 4.72 -2.75
N ILE A 159 -11.47 5.83 -2.92
CA ILE A 159 -10.86 6.61 -1.84
C ILE A 159 -11.41 8.03 -1.92
N THR A 160 -12.20 8.43 -0.92
CA THR A 160 -12.78 9.77 -0.82
C THR A 160 -12.10 10.55 0.30
N ILE A 161 -11.63 11.75 0.02
CA ILE A 161 -11.06 12.66 1.03
C ILE A 161 -11.95 13.89 1.15
N ILE A 162 -12.41 14.17 2.37
CA ILE A 162 -13.31 15.29 2.71
C ILE A 162 -12.59 16.23 3.67
N ASP A 163 -12.37 17.46 3.27
CA ASP A 163 -11.83 18.51 4.14
C ASP A 163 -12.22 19.90 3.65
N ASP A 164 -12.26 20.88 4.55
CA ASP A 164 -12.58 22.28 4.23
C ASP A 164 -11.59 22.94 3.26
N ASN A 165 -10.36 22.41 3.16
CA ASN A 165 -9.29 22.89 2.28
C ASN A 165 -8.62 21.75 1.49
N VAL A 166 -9.38 20.70 1.17
CA VAL A 166 -8.84 19.51 0.49
C VAL A 166 -8.17 19.81 -0.84
N LEU A 167 -8.60 20.87 -1.55
CA LEU A 167 -8.08 21.19 -2.88
C LEU A 167 -6.59 21.56 -2.86
N ASP A 168 -6.15 22.30 -1.82
CA ASP A 168 -4.73 22.67 -1.69
C ASP A 168 -3.87 21.43 -1.40
N GLY A 169 -4.33 20.56 -0.50
CA GLY A 169 -3.65 19.30 -0.18
C GLY A 169 -3.67 18.30 -1.35
N ARG A 170 -4.80 18.20 -2.06
CA ARG A 170 -4.96 17.38 -3.27
C ARG A 170 -3.87 17.68 -4.30
N ASP A 171 -3.61 18.97 -4.57
CA ASP A 171 -2.65 19.35 -5.61
C ASP A 171 -1.23 18.89 -5.25
N GLY A 172 -0.85 18.97 -3.98
CA GLY A 172 0.41 18.40 -3.48
C GLY A 172 0.49 16.88 -3.60
N LEU A 173 -0.59 16.18 -3.27
CA LEU A 173 -0.71 14.73 -3.41
C LEU A 173 -0.61 14.30 -4.89
N ILE A 174 -1.35 14.96 -5.77
CA ILE A 174 -1.32 14.69 -7.22
C ILE A 174 0.08 14.91 -7.79
N GLN A 175 0.76 15.99 -7.43
CA GLN A 175 2.11 16.26 -7.91
C GLN A 175 3.12 15.21 -7.43
N ARG A 176 3.01 14.73 -6.20
CA ARG A 176 3.89 13.70 -5.66
C ARG A 176 3.70 12.36 -6.38
N TYR A 177 2.46 11.99 -6.65
CA TYR A 177 2.09 10.73 -7.30
C TYR A 177 1.51 10.94 -8.70
N ILE A 178 2.12 11.86 -9.48
CA ILE A 178 1.57 12.34 -10.76
C ILE A 178 1.21 11.20 -11.71
N HIS A 179 2.06 10.15 -11.79
CA HIS A 179 1.79 9.04 -12.69
C HIS A 179 0.62 8.16 -12.24
N LEU A 180 0.37 8.06 -10.94
CA LEU A 180 -0.82 7.39 -10.42
C LEU A 180 -2.07 8.18 -10.81
N PHE A 181 -2.08 9.48 -10.57
CA PHE A 181 -3.26 10.32 -10.85
C PHE A 181 -3.50 10.55 -12.35
N ASP A 182 -2.45 10.62 -13.17
CA ASP A 182 -2.58 10.67 -14.64
C ASP A 182 -3.24 9.41 -15.22
N ASN A 183 -3.18 8.28 -14.52
CA ASN A 183 -3.73 7.00 -14.95
C ASN A 183 -4.94 6.55 -14.14
N SER A 184 -5.40 7.33 -13.15
CA SER A 184 -6.58 7.05 -12.34
C SER A 184 -7.74 7.96 -12.70
N TYR A 185 -8.96 7.47 -12.45
CA TYR A 185 -10.14 8.33 -12.40
C TYR A 185 -10.13 9.08 -11.06
N TYR A 186 -10.34 10.38 -11.11
CA TYR A 186 -10.67 11.12 -9.89
C TYR A 186 -11.67 12.24 -10.17
N CYS A 187 -12.41 12.63 -9.14
CA CYS A 187 -13.25 13.81 -9.21
C CYS A 187 -12.99 14.77 -8.05
N SER A 188 -13.32 16.03 -8.28
CA SER A 188 -13.28 17.08 -7.26
C SER A 188 -14.59 17.84 -7.23
N ILE A 189 -15.12 18.04 -6.01
CA ILE A 189 -16.36 18.77 -5.78
C ILE A 189 -16.05 19.86 -4.76
N ASN A 190 -16.34 21.11 -5.10
CA ASN A 190 -16.24 22.23 -4.17
C ASN A 190 -17.62 22.61 -3.65
N LEU A 191 -17.96 22.18 -2.43
CA LEU A 191 -19.25 22.46 -1.79
C LEU A 191 -19.38 23.89 -1.25
N LYS A 192 -18.32 24.73 -1.37
CA LYS A 192 -18.37 26.15 -1.06
C LYS A 192 -18.88 27.00 -2.21
N ASP A 193 -18.96 26.44 -3.42
CA ASP A 193 -19.51 27.11 -4.60
C ASP A 193 -21.05 27.19 -4.51
N GLU A 194 -21.63 28.23 -5.10
CA GLU A 194 -23.11 28.41 -5.15
C GLU A 194 -23.80 27.25 -5.89
N ASN A 195 -23.13 26.69 -6.91
CA ASN A 195 -23.60 25.54 -7.69
C ASN A 195 -22.48 24.50 -7.77
N PRO A 196 -22.31 23.63 -6.75
CA PRO A 196 -21.25 22.63 -6.74
C PRO A 196 -21.33 21.70 -7.95
N GLN A 197 -20.25 21.62 -8.71
CA GLN A 197 -20.14 20.69 -9.83
C GLN A 197 -19.01 19.69 -9.57
N CYS A 198 -19.22 18.46 -9.97
CA CYS A 198 -18.19 17.44 -9.97
C CYS A 198 -17.29 17.64 -11.21
N ILE A 199 -16.03 18.01 -10.96
CA ILE A 199 -15.01 18.10 -12.01
C ILE A 199 -14.33 16.74 -12.09
N MET A 200 -14.63 16.00 -13.18
CA MET A 200 -14.06 14.69 -13.44
C MET A 200 -12.73 14.80 -14.18
N HIS A 201 -11.72 14.14 -13.65
CA HIS A 201 -10.50 13.82 -14.39
C HIS A 201 -10.56 12.36 -14.87
N ARG A 202 -10.15 12.15 -16.12
CA ARG A 202 -10.06 10.82 -16.73
C ARG A 202 -8.61 10.52 -17.07
N PRO A 203 -8.22 9.22 -17.06
CA PRO A 203 -6.86 8.85 -17.42
C PRO A 203 -6.42 9.43 -18.77
N MET A 204 -5.18 9.92 -18.84
CA MET A 204 -4.63 10.55 -20.05
C MET A 204 -4.73 9.67 -21.31
N TYR A 205 -4.76 8.36 -21.13
CA TYR A 205 -4.75 7.37 -22.21
C TYR A 205 -6.09 6.65 -22.38
N GLU A 206 -7.18 7.15 -21.80
CA GLU A 206 -8.51 6.51 -21.85
C GLU A 206 -8.94 6.09 -23.26
N ASN A 207 -8.67 6.93 -24.28
CA ASN A 207 -9.02 6.65 -25.66
C ASN A 207 -8.00 5.77 -26.42
N GLN A 208 -6.86 5.46 -25.82
CA GLN A 208 -5.74 4.76 -26.46
C GLN A 208 -5.44 3.40 -25.84
N ARG A 209 -5.87 3.18 -24.60
CA ARG A 209 -5.62 1.98 -23.82
C ARG A 209 -6.85 1.60 -23.01
N LYS A 210 -6.95 0.32 -22.68
CA LYS A 210 -7.91 -0.14 -21.67
C LYS A 210 -7.48 0.34 -20.28
N ASP A 211 -8.45 0.53 -19.40
CA ASP A 211 -8.20 0.82 -17.99
C ASP A 211 -7.36 -0.29 -17.34
N PHE A 212 -6.40 0.10 -16.53
CA PHE A 212 -5.53 -0.84 -15.80
C PHE A 212 -5.28 -0.43 -14.34
N VAL A 213 -5.90 0.67 -13.89
CA VAL A 213 -5.83 1.13 -12.50
C VAL A 213 -7.18 0.89 -11.83
N ASP A 214 -7.20 0.04 -10.83
CA ASP A 214 -8.39 -0.41 -10.12
C ASP A 214 -8.71 0.41 -8.86
N VAL A 215 -8.15 1.62 -8.78
CA VAL A 215 -8.39 2.61 -7.72
C VAL A 215 -8.91 3.91 -8.32
N GLU A 216 -9.94 4.49 -7.71
CA GLU A 216 -10.49 5.81 -8.07
C GLU A 216 -10.56 6.74 -6.87
N TRP A 217 -10.54 8.05 -7.12
CA TRP A 217 -10.42 9.07 -6.08
C TRP A 217 -11.55 10.08 -6.13
N GLU A 218 -11.99 10.55 -4.95
CA GLU A 218 -12.94 11.65 -4.83
C GLU A 218 -12.42 12.65 -3.80
N PHE A 219 -12.37 13.94 -4.16
CA PHE A 219 -11.97 15.03 -3.29
C PHE A 219 -13.17 15.97 -3.08
N ILE A 220 -13.64 16.07 -1.83
CA ILE A 220 -14.79 16.90 -1.47
C ILE A 220 -14.31 18.07 -0.61
N ASN A 221 -14.30 19.27 -1.19
CA ASN A 221 -14.00 20.51 -0.48
C ASN A 221 -15.22 20.97 0.30
N GLY A 222 -15.29 20.58 1.55
CA GLY A 222 -16.40 20.83 2.48
C GLY A 222 -16.18 20.09 3.79
N ASN A 223 -17.08 20.23 4.73
CA ASN A 223 -16.97 19.58 6.02
C ASN A 223 -18.10 18.58 6.29
N ILE A 224 -17.92 17.78 7.32
CA ILE A 224 -18.84 16.72 7.72
C ILE A 224 -20.22 17.23 8.15
N HIS A 225 -20.33 18.52 8.49
CA HIS A 225 -21.58 19.14 8.90
C HIS A 225 -22.42 19.66 7.71
N ASN A 226 -21.83 19.69 6.50
CA ASN A 226 -22.55 20.06 5.30
C ASN A 226 -23.63 19.03 4.97
N ASP A 227 -24.85 19.49 4.68
CA ASP A 227 -25.99 18.61 4.41
C ASP A 227 -25.73 17.68 3.22
N ALA A 228 -25.07 18.16 2.16
CA ALA A 228 -24.72 17.32 1.01
C ALA A 228 -23.72 16.21 1.38
N VAL A 229 -22.74 16.48 2.26
CA VAL A 229 -21.83 15.44 2.77
C VAL A 229 -22.59 14.44 3.63
N ARG A 230 -23.44 14.91 4.53
CA ARG A 230 -24.25 14.04 5.40
C ARG A 230 -25.21 13.16 4.59
N GLN A 231 -25.79 13.70 3.53
CA GLN A 231 -26.61 12.92 2.61
C GLN A 231 -25.79 11.85 1.91
N LYS A 232 -24.62 12.17 1.33
CA LYS A 232 -23.71 11.18 0.72
C LYS A 232 -23.33 10.07 1.70
N LEU A 233 -22.93 10.42 2.92
CA LEU A 233 -22.59 9.43 3.97
C LEU A 233 -23.78 8.52 4.30
N THR A 234 -24.99 9.05 4.31
CA THR A 234 -26.21 8.27 4.53
C THR A 234 -26.49 7.32 3.35
N GLU A 235 -26.34 7.79 2.13
CA GLU A 235 -26.49 7.00 0.91
C GLU A 235 -25.46 5.87 0.88
N TRP A 236 -24.17 6.18 1.06
CA TRP A 236 -23.08 5.19 1.08
C TRP A 236 -23.24 4.16 2.19
N SER A 237 -23.72 4.58 3.38
CA SER A 237 -23.92 3.66 4.51
C SER A 237 -25.08 2.67 4.32
N ASN A 238 -26.03 2.97 3.43
CA ASN A 238 -27.15 2.10 3.09
C ASN A 238 -26.94 1.31 1.79
N ASP A 239 -25.83 1.56 1.09
CA ASP A 239 -25.52 0.86 -0.15
C ASP A 239 -24.86 -0.51 0.15
N CYS A 240 -25.60 -1.58 -0.12
CA CYS A 240 -25.13 -2.95 0.10
C CYS A 240 -24.00 -3.37 -0.88
N HIS A 241 -23.77 -2.60 -1.94
CA HIS A 241 -22.67 -2.82 -2.89
C HIS A 241 -21.38 -2.10 -2.48
N GLN A 242 -21.34 -1.51 -1.29
CA GLN A 242 -20.13 -0.86 -0.78
C GLN A 242 -19.71 -1.42 0.59
N GLN A 243 -18.44 -1.70 0.74
CA GLN A 243 -17.82 -1.97 2.03
C GLN A 243 -17.19 -0.67 2.52
N LEU A 244 -18.00 0.16 3.16
CA LEU A 244 -17.65 1.49 3.62
C LEU A 244 -16.79 1.43 4.89
N THR A 245 -15.69 2.18 4.92
CA THR A 245 -14.90 2.48 6.12
C THR A 245 -14.69 3.99 6.18
N ILE A 246 -14.85 4.61 7.34
CA ILE A 246 -14.65 6.05 7.54
C ILE A 246 -13.46 6.24 8.48
N ALA A 247 -12.56 7.18 8.16
CA ALA A 247 -11.40 7.51 8.99
C ALA A 247 -11.34 9.02 9.24
N PHE A 248 -11.26 9.43 10.51
CA PHE A 248 -11.08 10.83 10.91
C PHE A 248 -9.60 11.11 11.12
N CYS A 249 -9.04 12.03 10.35
CA CYS A 249 -7.60 12.32 10.28
C CYS A 249 -7.28 13.83 10.33
N HIS A 250 -8.12 14.65 10.96
CA HIS A 250 -7.75 16.05 11.20
C HIS A 250 -6.48 16.13 12.07
N PRO A 251 -5.63 17.16 11.87
CA PRO A 251 -4.50 17.42 12.78
C PRO A 251 -4.95 17.66 14.23
N ASP A 252 -6.16 18.15 14.44
CA ASP A 252 -6.79 18.30 15.76
C ASP A 252 -7.50 17.00 16.17
N TYR A 253 -6.89 16.26 17.08
CA TYR A 253 -7.42 15.00 17.60
C TYR A 253 -8.76 15.15 18.32
N SER A 254 -9.00 16.27 19.00
CA SER A 254 -10.29 16.55 19.66
C SER A 254 -11.41 16.70 18.64
N ARG A 255 -11.11 17.28 17.47
CA ARG A 255 -12.05 17.37 16.36
C ARG A 255 -12.40 15.99 15.82
N ASN A 256 -11.41 15.10 15.65
CA ASN A 256 -11.65 13.72 15.19
C ASN A 256 -12.67 13.00 16.08
N CYS A 257 -12.46 13.02 17.40
CA CYS A 257 -13.38 12.41 18.35
C CYS A 257 -14.77 13.04 18.29
N ASN A 258 -14.85 14.37 18.30
CA ASN A 258 -16.15 15.08 18.28
C ASN A 258 -16.95 14.77 17.03
N GLU A 259 -16.33 14.70 15.86
CA GLU A 259 -16.99 14.43 14.60
C GLU A 259 -17.34 12.95 14.42
N ALA A 260 -16.48 12.02 14.89
CA ALA A 260 -16.72 10.58 14.82
C ALA A 260 -18.00 10.14 15.54
N PHE A 261 -18.44 10.86 16.60
CA PHE A 261 -19.68 10.58 17.34
C PHE A 261 -20.89 11.32 16.82
N ARG A 262 -20.76 12.12 15.74
CA ARG A 262 -21.85 12.94 15.18
C ARG A 262 -22.22 12.58 13.74
N LEU A 263 -21.85 11.41 13.30
CA LEU A 263 -22.19 10.88 11.97
C LEU A 263 -23.69 10.57 11.86
N PRO A 264 -24.24 10.46 10.63
CA PRO A 264 -25.59 9.97 10.42
C PRO A 264 -25.82 8.60 11.07
N GLN A 265 -26.99 8.41 11.70
CA GLN A 265 -27.34 7.19 12.43
C GLN A 265 -27.19 5.87 11.65
N PRO A 266 -27.44 5.81 10.33
CA PRO A 266 -27.23 4.58 9.57
C PRO A 266 -25.79 4.03 9.65
N ILE A 267 -24.78 4.89 9.87
CA ILE A 267 -23.38 4.46 10.00
C ILE A 267 -23.18 3.56 11.22
N TYR A 268 -23.70 3.95 12.35
CA TYR A 268 -23.61 3.18 13.59
C TYR A 268 -24.53 1.94 13.54
N ARG A 269 -25.78 2.12 13.05
CA ARG A 269 -26.74 1.02 12.94
C ARG A 269 -26.26 -0.11 12.04
N ASN A 270 -25.53 0.23 10.97
CA ASN A 270 -25.00 -0.73 10.02
C ASN A 270 -23.56 -1.17 10.40
N GLU A 271 -23.09 -0.84 11.63
CA GLU A 271 -21.79 -1.21 12.17
C GLU A 271 -20.61 -0.88 11.24
N ILE A 272 -20.73 0.26 10.53
CA ILE A 272 -19.66 0.71 9.62
C ILE A 272 -18.45 1.12 10.46
N PRO A 273 -17.25 0.59 10.18
CA PRO A 273 -16.06 0.96 10.91
C PRO A 273 -15.75 2.46 10.78
N VAL A 274 -15.57 3.11 11.93
CA VAL A 274 -15.19 4.51 12.04
C VAL A 274 -13.85 4.56 12.76
N LEU A 275 -12.78 4.76 12.03
CA LEU A 275 -11.42 4.90 12.56
C LEU A 275 -11.23 6.34 13.04
N CYS A 276 -10.86 6.53 14.30
CA CYS A 276 -10.70 7.84 14.89
C CYS A 276 -9.24 8.06 15.31
N HIS A 277 -8.53 8.96 14.64
CA HIS A 277 -7.13 9.29 14.98
C HIS A 277 -7.08 10.07 16.30
N THR A 278 -6.37 9.50 17.27
CA THR A 278 -6.27 10.04 18.65
C THR A 278 -4.81 10.05 19.11
N THR A 279 -4.51 10.83 20.15
CA THR A 279 -3.16 10.88 20.77
C THR A 279 -2.82 9.59 21.50
N ASP A 280 -3.77 9.04 22.26
CA ASP A 280 -3.53 7.99 23.24
C ASP A 280 -4.14 6.63 22.86
N ASN A 281 -4.65 6.47 21.64
CA ASN A 281 -5.42 5.32 21.19
C ASN A 281 -6.67 5.06 22.06
N GLU A 282 -7.17 6.09 22.69
CA GLU A 282 -8.34 6.04 23.56
C GLU A 282 -9.38 7.05 23.09
N LEU A 283 -10.64 6.65 23.16
CA LEU A 283 -11.75 7.59 23.00
C LEU A 283 -12.01 8.30 24.32
N PRO A 284 -12.51 9.55 24.30
CA PRO A 284 -12.96 10.21 25.50
C PRO A 284 -13.92 9.32 26.29
N ASP A 285 -13.81 9.34 27.61
CA ASP A 285 -14.65 8.54 28.49
C ASP A 285 -16.11 9.05 28.50
N CYS A 286 -16.79 8.89 27.38
CA CYS A 286 -18.20 9.20 27.18
C CYS A 286 -19.01 7.97 27.62
N SER A 287 -19.23 7.84 28.91
CA SER A 287 -19.70 6.63 29.56
C SER A 287 -21.14 6.21 29.26
N ALA A 288 -21.90 6.91 28.43
CA ALA A 288 -23.33 6.72 28.40
C ALA A 288 -23.82 5.61 27.48
N ASP A 289 -23.07 5.25 26.41
CA ASP A 289 -23.60 4.26 25.45
C ASP A 289 -22.48 3.63 24.57
N LYS A 290 -21.57 2.91 25.23
CA LYS A 290 -20.46 2.24 24.49
C LYS A 290 -20.94 1.24 23.45
N ASP A 291 -22.10 0.64 23.66
CA ASP A 291 -22.65 -0.37 22.74
C ASP A 291 -23.16 0.26 21.43
N SER A 292 -23.75 1.45 21.48
CA SER A 292 -24.23 2.17 20.28
C SER A 292 -23.12 2.71 19.38
N TYR A 293 -21.89 2.84 19.89
CA TYR A 293 -20.73 3.36 19.18
C TYR A 293 -19.59 2.36 19.10
N SER A 294 -19.87 1.07 19.20
CA SER A 294 -18.88 -0.01 19.16
C SER A 294 -18.07 -0.05 17.86
N SER A 295 -18.59 0.52 16.77
CA SER A 295 -17.90 0.65 15.48
C SER A 295 -16.89 1.79 15.41
N VAL A 296 -16.84 2.69 16.45
CA VAL A 296 -15.85 3.77 16.52
C VAL A 296 -14.59 3.24 17.20
N LEU A 297 -13.50 3.17 16.43
CA LEU A 297 -12.25 2.52 16.81
C LEU A 297 -11.12 3.55 16.86
N PRO A 298 -10.55 3.82 18.04
CA PRO A 298 -9.43 4.76 18.15
C PRO A 298 -8.16 4.14 17.56
N PHE A 299 -7.37 4.96 16.89
CA PHE A 299 -6.03 4.60 16.43
C PHE A 299 -5.06 5.75 16.63
N GLY A 300 -3.77 5.46 16.79
CA GLY A 300 -2.76 6.48 17.01
C GLY A 300 -1.37 5.92 17.26
N GLU A 301 -0.47 6.77 17.74
CA GLU A 301 0.97 6.49 17.81
C GLU A 301 1.36 5.26 18.66
N LYS A 302 0.58 4.92 19.71
CA LYS A 302 0.87 3.74 20.54
C LYS A 302 0.76 2.40 19.77
N GLN A 303 0.15 2.41 18.58
CA GLN A 303 0.02 1.22 17.72
C GLN A 303 1.11 1.17 16.64
N CYS A 304 1.98 2.18 16.56
CA CYS A 304 3.13 2.15 15.65
C CYS A 304 4.13 1.11 16.15
N ASP A 305 4.20 -0.04 15.48
CA ASP A 305 5.10 -1.12 15.85
C ASP A 305 6.07 -1.49 14.74
N ILE A 306 7.36 -1.38 15.03
CA ILE A 306 8.43 -1.81 14.11
C ILE A 306 8.33 -3.31 13.78
N ASP A 307 7.73 -4.12 14.63
CA ASP A 307 7.55 -5.55 14.37
C ASP A 307 6.66 -5.80 13.15
N THR A 308 5.74 -4.88 12.83
CA THR A 308 5.03 -4.89 11.54
C THR A 308 6.01 -4.81 10.35
N LEU A 309 6.97 -3.91 10.40
CA LEU A 309 8.00 -3.79 9.34
C LEU A 309 8.91 -5.02 9.28
N ARG A 310 9.27 -5.59 10.42
CA ARG A 310 10.08 -6.81 10.49
C ARG A 310 9.37 -8.00 9.85
N MET A 311 8.09 -8.16 10.15
CA MET A 311 7.27 -9.21 9.54
C MET A 311 7.16 -9.00 8.02
N LEU A 312 6.86 -7.80 7.58
CA LEU A 312 6.80 -7.46 6.16
C LEU A 312 8.13 -7.72 5.45
N LYS A 313 9.26 -7.39 6.10
CA LYS A 313 10.59 -7.69 5.55
C LYS A 313 10.81 -9.20 5.35
N LYS A 314 10.52 -10.01 6.38
CA LYS A 314 10.65 -11.48 6.29
C LYS A 314 9.85 -12.04 5.10
N LEU A 315 8.63 -11.54 4.90
CA LEU A 315 7.79 -11.95 3.77
C LEU A 315 8.33 -11.44 2.44
N ALA A 316 8.80 -10.18 2.39
CA ALA A 316 9.39 -9.59 1.21
C ALA A 316 10.68 -10.31 0.76
N GLN A 317 11.48 -10.81 1.69
CA GLN A 317 12.63 -11.67 1.39
C GLN A 317 12.21 -12.96 0.68
N ARG A 318 11.10 -13.57 1.07
CA ARG A 318 10.55 -14.77 0.41
C ARG A 318 9.94 -14.45 -0.94
N VAL A 319 9.25 -13.32 -1.08
CA VAL A 319 8.79 -12.81 -2.38
C VAL A 319 9.99 -12.63 -3.31
N ASN A 320 11.07 -12.00 -2.85
CA ASN A 320 12.30 -11.84 -3.61
C ASN A 320 12.94 -13.19 -3.99
N PHE A 321 12.93 -14.17 -3.09
CA PHE A 321 13.41 -15.51 -3.40
C PHE A 321 12.66 -16.14 -4.57
N VAL A 322 11.33 -16.03 -4.60
CA VAL A 322 10.51 -16.54 -5.69
C VAL A 322 10.86 -15.85 -7.01
N TYR A 323 11.02 -14.53 -7.00
CA TYR A 323 11.47 -13.77 -8.17
C TYR A 323 12.83 -14.28 -8.69
N ASN A 324 13.83 -14.38 -7.80
CA ASN A 324 15.18 -14.86 -8.15
C ASN A 324 15.14 -16.27 -8.70
N TYR A 325 14.33 -17.15 -8.12
CA TYR A 325 14.12 -18.50 -8.63
C TYR A 325 13.60 -18.47 -10.07
N CYS A 326 12.54 -17.70 -10.35
CA CYS A 326 11.98 -17.58 -11.70
C CYS A 326 13.00 -17.04 -12.71
N PHE A 327 13.85 -16.09 -12.32
CA PHE A 327 14.91 -15.56 -13.20
C PHE A 327 16.09 -16.53 -13.40
N SER A 328 16.28 -17.52 -12.52
CA SER A 328 17.33 -18.53 -12.61
C SER A 328 16.97 -19.70 -13.55
N LEU A 329 15.69 -19.84 -13.93
CA LEU A 329 15.23 -20.89 -14.84
C LEU A 329 15.86 -20.72 -16.23
N LYS A 330 16.17 -21.84 -16.88
CA LYS A 330 16.77 -21.82 -18.21
C LYS A 330 15.78 -21.34 -19.26
N PRO A 331 16.26 -20.73 -20.35
CA PRO A 331 15.39 -20.38 -21.47
C PRO A 331 14.63 -21.62 -22.00
N GLY A 332 13.30 -21.53 -22.04
CA GLY A 332 12.41 -22.61 -22.47
C GLY A 332 11.87 -23.48 -21.34
N GLU A 333 12.36 -23.34 -20.11
CA GLU A 333 11.71 -23.95 -18.95
C GLU A 333 10.44 -23.15 -18.58
N PRO A 334 9.35 -23.86 -18.22
CA PRO A 334 8.13 -23.16 -17.75
C PRO A 334 8.43 -22.41 -16.45
N ILE A 335 8.03 -21.14 -16.40
CA ILE A 335 8.14 -20.33 -15.19
C ILE A 335 7.04 -20.77 -14.22
N THR A 336 7.45 -21.33 -13.09
CA THR A 336 6.57 -21.83 -12.02
C THR A 336 7.16 -21.47 -10.68
N ALA A 337 6.33 -21.52 -9.64
CA ALA A 337 6.81 -21.33 -8.26
C ALA A 337 7.83 -22.42 -7.88
N PRO A 338 8.80 -22.12 -6.99
CA PRO A 338 9.68 -23.11 -6.40
C PRO A 338 8.87 -24.10 -5.54
N SER A 339 9.38 -25.31 -5.37
CA SER A 339 8.76 -26.32 -4.49
C SER A 339 8.98 -26.05 -2.98
N SER A 340 10.00 -25.29 -2.66
CA SER A 340 10.34 -24.86 -1.29
C SER A 340 11.12 -23.56 -1.32
N ILE A 341 11.14 -22.86 -0.19
CA ILE A 341 11.98 -21.69 0.02
C ILE A 341 13.19 -22.13 0.85
N ASP A 342 14.36 -21.79 0.39
CA ASP A 342 15.61 -22.01 1.10
C ASP A 342 15.87 -20.80 2.02
N GLU A 343 15.66 -21.00 3.33
CA GLU A 343 15.80 -19.95 4.33
C GLU A 343 17.24 -19.46 4.49
N ASP A 344 18.23 -20.32 4.23
CA ASP A 344 19.65 -20.01 4.42
C ASP A 344 20.17 -18.97 3.42
N VAL A 345 19.52 -18.81 2.27
CA VAL A 345 19.93 -17.87 1.22
C VAL A 345 19.15 -16.54 1.22
N LEU A 346 18.10 -16.41 2.03
CA LEU A 346 17.22 -15.24 1.99
C LEU A 346 17.98 -13.94 2.27
N ASP A 347 18.80 -13.89 3.30
CA ASP A 347 19.55 -12.68 3.68
C ASP A 347 20.58 -12.29 2.60
N SER A 348 21.25 -13.27 2.00
CA SER A 348 22.21 -13.01 0.91
C SER A 348 21.52 -12.50 -0.33
N GLN A 349 20.42 -13.14 -0.75
CA GLN A 349 19.64 -12.69 -1.90
C GLN A 349 19.00 -11.31 -1.67
N TRP A 350 18.60 -11.00 -0.43
CA TRP A 350 18.09 -9.67 -0.09
C TRP A 350 19.15 -8.58 -0.19
N LYS A 351 20.39 -8.91 0.17
CA LYS A 351 21.56 -8.02 -0.06
C LYS A 351 21.75 -7.72 -1.54
N ASP A 352 21.50 -8.70 -2.41
CA ASP A 352 21.71 -8.60 -3.84
C ASP A 352 20.55 -7.94 -4.61
N VAL A 353 19.44 -7.59 -3.95
CA VAL A 353 18.29 -6.86 -4.57
C VAL A 353 18.75 -5.58 -5.26
N GLY A 354 19.80 -4.94 -4.72
CA GLY A 354 20.59 -3.91 -5.40
C GLY A 354 20.00 -2.51 -5.38
N SER A 355 18.78 -2.30 -4.83
CA SER A 355 18.25 -0.95 -4.57
C SER A 355 17.07 -0.97 -3.59
N LEU A 356 16.95 0.09 -2.80
CA LEU A 356 15.84 0.29 -1.87
C LEU A 356 14.47 0.26 -2.61
N THR A 357 14.37 0.86 -3.80
CA THR A 357 13.15 0.85 -4.62
C THR A 357 12.66 -0.59 -4.92
N LYS A 358 13.57 -1.49 -5.28
CA LYS A 358 13.22 -2.90 -5.53
C LYS A 358 12.84 -3.64 -4.24
N GLN A 359 13.46 -3.29 -3.10
CA GLN A 359 13.07 -3.84 -1.81
C GLN A 359 11.64 -3.44 -1.48
N TYR A 360 11.24 -2.17 -1.74
CA TYR A 360 9.86 -1.72 -1.56
C TYR A 360 8.87 -2.46 -2.45
N SER A 361 9.21 -2.78 -3.69
CA SER A 361 8.35 -3.59 -4.56
C SER A 361 8.01 -4.94 -3.91
N ASN A 362 9.00 -5.63 -3.34
CA ASN A 362 8.76 -6.86 -2.61
C ASN A 362 7.93 -6.66 -1.31
N ILE A 363 8.13 -5.53 -0.61
CA ILE A 363 7.36 -5.19 0.60
C ILE A 363 5.90 -4.93 0.23
N PHE A 364 5.63 -4.18 -0.83
CA PHE A 364 4.27 -3.89 -1.28
C PHE A 364 3.55 -5.16 -1.74
N ASN A 365 4.24 -6.11 -2.39
CA ASN A 365 3.68 -7.42 -2.66
C ASN A 365 3.29 -8.14 -1.35
N ALA A 366 4.20 -8.16 -0.37
CA ALA A 366 3.97 -8.83 0.92
C ALA A 366 2.77 -8.23 1.69
N MET A 367 2.52 -6.92 1.59
CA MET A 367 1.38 -6.25 2.24
C MET A 367 0.02 -6.77 1.76
N THR A 368 -0.06 -7.29 0.55
CA THR A 368 -1.33 -7.69 -0.09
C THR A 368 -1.66 -9.18 0.03
N LEU A 369 -0.76 -9.98 0.61
CA LEU A 369 -0.97 -11.43 0.73
C LEU A 369 -2.30 -11.78 1.42
N GLY A 370 -2.66 -11.02 2.46
CA GLY A 370 -3.92 -11.21 3.19
C GLY A 370 -5.16 -10.93 2.34
N ALA A 371 -5.19 -9.79 1.65
CA ALA A 371 -6.29 -9.41 0.78
C ALA A 371 -6.45 -10.39 -0.40
N LYS A 372 -5.34 -10.82 -0.99
CA LYS A 372 -5.34 -11.85 -2.05
C LYS A 372 -5.98 -13.16 -1.58
N MET A 373 -5.54 -13.69 -0.45
CA MET A 373 -6.11 -14.93 0.09
C MET A 373 -7.59 -14.77 0.44
N HIS A 374 -7.98 -13.61 0.97
CA HIS A 374 -9.38 -13.33 1.31
C HIS A 374 -10.25 -13.24 0.05
N SER A 375 -9.76 -12.68 -1.04
CA SER A 375 -10.50 -12.57 -2.31
C SER A 375 -10.88 -13.91 -2.94
N ILE A 376 -10.19 -14.98 -2.61
CA ILE A 376 -10.52 -16.36 -2.98
C ILE A 376 -11.22 -17.13 -1.86
N GLY A 377 -11.76 -16.42 -0.86
CA GLY A 377 -12.56 -17.00 0.23
C GLY A 377 -11.73 -17.69 1.32
N ARG A 378 -10.42 -17.44 1.41
CA ARG A 378 -9.55 -18.06 2.41
C ARG A 378 -9.24 -17.09 3.55
N SER A 379 -9.73 -17.40 4.73
CA SER A 379 -9.49 -16.57 5.92
C SER A 379 -8.14 -16.87 6.58
N PRO A 380 -7.54 -15.93 7.34
CA PRO A 380 -6.31 -16.16 8.08
C PRO A 380 -6.35 -17.37 9.04
N LYS A 381 -7.54 -17.74 9.53
CA LYS A 381 -7.72 -18.91 10.41
C LYS A 381 -7.45 -20.22 9.69
N ASP A 382 -7.67 -20.26 8.40
CA ASP A 382 -7.62 -21.47 7.58
C ASP A 382 -6.27 -21.63 6.86
N TRP A 383 -5.38 -20.63 6.93
CA TRP A 383 -4.13 -20.65 6.15
C TRP A 383 -3.17 -21.77 6.52
N LYS A 384 -3.30 -22.33 7.72
CA LYS A 384 -2.51 -23.52 8.16
C LYS A 384 -2.76 -24.73 7.30
N ASP A 385 -3.95 -24.85 6.73
CA ASP A 385 -4.44 -26.00 5.99
C ASP A 385 -4.30 -25.85 4.46
N TYR A 386 -3.90 -24.65 3.98
CA TYR A 386 -3.81 -24.37 2.56
C TYR A 386 -2.37 -24.42 2.05
N TYR A 387 -1.96 -25.58 1.53
CA TYR A 387 -0.63 -25.76 0.97
C TYR A 387 -0.58 -25.62 -0.56
N THR A 388 -1.74 -25.66 -1.23
CA THR A 388 -1.85 -25.57 -2.68
C THR A 388 -3.04 -24.72 -3.09
N LEU A 389 -2.87 -23.96 -4.16
CA LEU A 389 -3.93 -23.22 -4.84
C LEU A 389 -4.35 -23.95 -6.09
N THR A 390 -5.63 -23.90 -6.46
CA THR A 390 -6.14 -24.41 -7.72
C THR A 390 -5.71 -23.53 -8.89
N SER A 391 -5.77 -24.04 -10.12
CA SER A 391 -5.49 -23.22 -11.32
C SER A 391 -6.37 -21.99 -11.39
N ASP A 392 -7.66 -22.13 -11.10
CA ASP A 392 -8.61 -21.00 -11.15
C ASP A 392 -8.29 -19.93 -10.11
N GLU A 393 -7.91 -20.33 -8.89
CA GLU A 393 -7.46 -19.40 -7.86
C GLU A 393 -6.17 -18.67 -8.27
N ILE A 394 -5.20 -19.39 -8.86
CA ILE A 394 -3.96 -18.79 -9.36
C ILE A 394 -4.25 -17.77 -10.46
N ASP A 395 -5.13 -18.12 -11.42
CA ASP A 395 -5.51 -17.22 -12.51
C ASP A 395 -6.15 -15.93 -11.98
N VAL A 396 -7.09 -16.04 -11.02
CA VAL A 396 -7.71 -14.90 -10.36
C VAL A 396 -6.68 -14.03 -9.65
N LEU A 397 -5.82 -14.63 -8.85
CA LEU A 397 -4.80 -13.90 -8.09
C LEU A 397 -3.74 -13.26 -8.98
N THR A 398 -3.45 -13.84 -10.15
CA THR A 398 -2.52 -13.27 -11.12
C THR A 398 -3.01 -11.94 -11.69
N GLU A 399 -4.31 -11.83 -11.97
CA GLU A 399 -4.94 -10.56 -12.39
C GLU A 399 -4.86 -9.51 -11.28
N VAL A 400 -5.18 -9.89 -10.05
CA VAL A 400 -5.07 -9.02 -8.87
C VAL A 400 -3.64 -8.54 -8.67
N GLU A 401 -2.66 -9.44 -8.83
CA GLU A 401 -1.24 -9.08 -8.69
C GLU A 401 -0.79 -8.08 -9.74
N HIS A 402 -1.22 -8.25 -10.98
CA HIS A 402 -0.88 -7.29 -12.04
C HIS A 402 -1.47 -5.90 -11.78
N ASN A 403 -2.73 -5.80 -11.33
CA ASN A 403 -3.35 -4.53 -10.98
C ASN A 403 -2.60 -3.86 -9.81
N ARG A 404 -2.31 -4.62 -8.76
CA ARG A 404 -1.51 -4.18 -7.62
C ARG A 404 -0.14 -3.66 -8.05
N TRP A 405 0.58 -4.45 -8.84
CA TRP A 405 1.90 -4.11 -9.35
C TRP A 405 1.85 -2.84 -10.21
N SER A 406 0.82 -2.67 -11.01
CA SER A 406 0.63 -1.47 -11.82
C SER A 406 0.48 -0.21 -10.96
N VAL A 407 -0.34 -0.26 -9.89
CA VAL A 407 -0.49 0.87 -8.95
C VAL A 407 0.81 1.15 -8.21
N GLU A 408 1.52 0.12 -7.78
CA GLU A 408 2.84 0.25 -7.14
C GLU A 408 3.85 0.97 -8.04
N GLU A 409 4.01 0.53 -9.29
CA GLU A 409 4.96 1.13 -10.23
C GLU A 409 4.64 2.61 -10.47
N LEU A 410 3.34 2.97 -10.58
CA LEU A 410 2.91 4.36 -10.71
C LEU A 410 3.27 5.19 -9.46
N ILE A 411 3.09 4.64 -8.26
CA ILE A 411 3.49 5.27 -6.98
C ILE A 411 5.01 5.44 -6.91
N LEU A 412 5.79 4.46 -7.39
CA LEU A 412 7.25 4.51 -7.46
C LEU A 412 7.79 5.39 -8.61
N GLY A 413 6.89 6.14 -9.27
CA GLY A 413 7.25 7.14 -10.28
C GLY A 413 7.52 6.56 -11.68
N TYR A 414 7.14 5.32 -11.94
CA TYR A 414 7.09 4.81 -13.30
C TYR A 414 5.82 5.26 -14.01
N ARG A 415 5.88 5.32 -15.33
CA ARG A 415 4.75 5.66 -16.21
C ARG A 415 4.59 4.64 -17.32
N PRO A 416 3.41 4.54 -17.94
CA PRO A 416 3.27 3.80 -19.19
C PRO A 416 4.16 4.40 -20.30
N VAL A 417 4.53 3.58 -21.28
CA VAL A 417 5.18 4.07 -22.49
C VAL A 417 4.19 4.90 -23.33
N THR A 418 4.66 5.92 -24.02
CA THR A 418 3.82 6.66 -25.00
C THR A 418 3.56 5.81 -26.25
N PRO A 419 2.61 6.17 -27.14
CA PRO A 419 2.41 5.48 -28.40
C PRO A 419 3.68 5.36 -29.24
N GLU A 420 4.50 6.42 -29.29
CA GLU A 420 5.77 6.44 -30.02
C GLU A 420 6.80 5.52 -29.39
N GLU A 421 6.88 5.50 -28.04
CA GLU A 421 7.74 4.59 -27.28
C GLU A 421 7.28 3.14 -27.45
N GLN A 422 5.96 2.89 -27.51
CA GLN A 422 5.38 1.57 -27.83
C GLN A 422 5.86 1.06 -29.18
N GLU A 423 5.77 1.90 -30.24
CA GLU A 423 6.27 1.53 -31.56
C GLU A 423 7.77 1.21 -31.60
N ILE A 424 8.56 1.89 -30.76
CA ILE A 424 10.00 1.60 -30.65
C ILE A 424 10.22 0.21 -30.05
N VAL A 425 9.49 -0.15 -28.99
CA VAL A 425 9.58 -1.45 -28.33
C VAL A 425 9.05 -2.58 -29.25
N ASP A 426 7.96 -2.33 -30.00
CA ASP A 426 7.40 -3.30 -30.93
C ASP A 426 8.37 -3.66 -32.06
N LYS A 427 9.22 -2.70 -32.48
CA LYS A 427 10.29 -2.92 -33.46
C LYS A 427 11.53 -3.58 -32.85
N ASP A 428 11.84 -3.29 -31.61
CA ASP A 428 13.01 -3.82 -30.88
C ASP A 428 12.71 -3.98 -29.39
N ILE A 429 12.40 -5.21 -28.98
CA ILE A 429 12.05 -5.53 -27.59
C ILE A 429 13.16 -5.18 -26.58
N SER A 430 14.41 -5.06 -26.99
CA SER A 430 15.51 -4.65 -26.11
C SER A 430 15.35 -3.24 -25.56
N GLN A 431 14.61 -2.37 -26.27
CA GLN A 431 14.31 -0.99 -25.87
C GLN A 431 13.45 -0.90 -24.62
N LYS A 432 12.66 -1.93 -24.32
CA LYS A 432 11.88 -2.05 -23.09
C LYS A 432 12.74 -1.76 -21.84
N LYS A 433 13.90 -2.43 -21.73
CA LYS A 433 14.81 -2.23 -20.60
C LYS A 433 15.45 -0.85 -20.60
N ILE A 434 15.77 -0.31 -21.77
CA ILE A 434 16.38 1.01 -21.92
C ILE A 434 15.39 2.09 -21.44
N LEU A 435 14.15 2.07 -21.95
CA LEU A 435 13.11 3.03 -21.57
C LEU A 435 12.80 2.98 -20.08
N ARG A 436 12.68 1.78 -19.50
CA ARG A 436 12.47 1.60 -18.05
C ARG A 436 13.59 2.25 -17.24
N ASN A 437 14.85 2.02 -17.61
CA ASN A 437 15.99 2.49 -16.81
C ASN A 437 16.32 3.97 -17.01
N THR A 438 16.04 4.52 -18.19
CA THR A 438 16.44 5.91 -18.53
C THR A 438 15.32 6.93 -18.40
N LYS A 439 14.06 6.49 -18.57
CA LYS A 439 12.89 7.37 -18.58
C LYS A 439 11.80 6.97 -17.58
N LYS A 440 12.03 5.93 -16.78
CA LYS A 440 11.01 5.30 -15.93
C LYS A 440 9.72 4.95 -16.72
N ALA A 441 9.84 4.68 -18.02
CA ALA A 441 8.74 4.29 -18.88
C ALA A 441 8.64 2.77 -18.94
N HIS A 442 7.54 2.21 -18.40
CA HIS A 442 7.37 0.78 -18.27
C HIS A 442 6.37 0.25 -19.31
N TYR A 443 6.84 -0.62 -20.20
CA TYR A 443 6.04 -1.18 -21.29
C TYR A 443 4.87 -2.03 -20.82
N ASP A 444 5.01 -2.72 -19.67
CA ASP A 444 3.99 -3.63 -19.13
C ASP A 444 2.93 -2.91 -18.26
N LEU A 445 3.04 -1.58 -18.07
CA LEU A 445 1.98 -0.77 -17.45
C LEU A 445 0.80 -0.61 -18.41
N ARG A 446 -0.08 -1.60 -18.42
CA ARG A 446 -1.27 -1.71 -19.28
C ARG A 446 -2.23 -2.76 -18.69
N SER A 447 -3.42 -2.88 -19.25
CA SER A 447 -4.40 -3.83 -18.75
C SER A 447 -3.87 -5.27 -18.81
N PHE A 448 -4.32 -6.12 -17.91
CA PHE A 448 -3.95 -7.53 -17.90
C PHE A 448 -4.34 -8.25 -19.19
N ASP A 449 -5.48 -7.89 -19.79
CA ASP A 449 -5.92 -8.42 -21.08
C ASP A 449 -4.94 -8.07 -22.21
N ASP A 450 -4.48 -6.81 -22.26
CA ASP A 450 -3.50 -6.37 -23.27
C ASP A 450 -2.16 -7.05 -23.06
N LEU A 451 -1.79 -7.34 -21.81
CA LEU A 451 -0.59 -8.07 -21.47
C LEU A 451 -0.68 -9.54 -21.93
N ARG A 452 -1.84 -10.19 -21.72
CA ARG A 452 -2.11 -11.57 -22.18
C ARG A 452 -2.13 -11.69 -23.70
N ALA A 453 -2.64 -10.66 -24.39
CA ALA A 453 -2.72 -10.62 -25.84
C ALA A 453 -1.37 -10.34 -26.54
N ASP A 454 -0.32 -9.99 -25.79
CA ASP A 454 0.98 -9.64 -26.34
C ASP A 454 1.68 -10.87 -26.93
N SER A 455 1.78 -10.88 -28.26
CA SER A 455 2.42 -11.96 -29.04
C SER A 455 3.95 -11.84 -29.14
N THR A 456 4.57 -10.83 -28.49
CA THR A 456 6.03 -10.58 -28.58
C THR A 456 6.89 -11.64 -27.86
N GLY A 457 6.26 -12.69 -27.32
CA GLY A 457 6.91 -13.92 -26.87
C GLY A 457 7.50 -13.89 -25.45
N LYS A 458 7.35 -12.78 -24.72
CA LYS A 458 7.62 -12.74 -23.27
C LYS A 458 6.32 -12.51 -22.52
N ASN A 459 5.67 -13.59 -22.20
CA ASN A 459 4.48 -13.59 -21.39
C ASN A 459 4.87 -13.18 -19.95
N VAL A 460 4.81 -11.89 -19.64
CA VAL A 460 5.29 -11.31 -18.36
C VAL A 460 4.39 -11.72 -17.20
N ASN A 461 3.11 -12.02 -17.46
CA ASN A 461 2.17 -12.49 -16.45
C ASN A 461 2.58 -13.84 -15.81
N VAL A 462 3.53 -14.58 -16.39
CA VAL A 462 4.04 -15.81 -15.76
C VAL A 462 4.81 -15.55 -14.46
N TYR A 463 5.41 -14.36 -14.30
CA TYR A 463 6.05 -13.98 -13.04
C TYR A 463 5.00 -13.69 -11.95
N ASP A 464 3.94 -12.97 -12.30
CA ASP A 464 2.82 -12.71 -11.40
C ASP A 464 2.14 -14.03 -11.00
N MET A 465 1.96 -14.93 -11.97
CA MET A 465 1.42 -16.26 -11.75
C MET A 465 2.30 -17.09 -10.79
N ALA A 466 3.62 -17.10 -10.99
CA ALA A 466 4.53 -17.84 -10.11
C ALA A 466 4.55 -17.30 -8.69
N LEU A 467 4.48 -15.96 -8.53
CA LEU A 467 4.33 -15.33 -7.22
C LEU A 467 3.03 -15.73 -6.53
N CYS A 468 1.90 -15.68 -7.25
CA CYS A 468 0.60 -16.08 -6.70
C CYS A 468 0.59 -17.57 -6.33
N GLN A 469 1.16 -18.42 -7.18
CA GLN A 469 1.32 -19.85 -6.88
C GLN A 469 2.17 -20.11 -5.62
N ALA A 470 3.13 -19.23 -5.33
CA ALA A 470 4.02 -19.34 -4.18
C ALA A 470 3.43 -18.79 -2.87
N ILE A 471 2.26 -18.12 -2.88
CA ILE A 471 1.68 -17.49 -1.67
C ILE A 471 1.64 -18.46 -0.47
N PRO A 472 1.18 -19.72 -0.59
CA PRO A 472 1.19 -20.66 0.52
C PRO A 472 2.58 -20.91 1.11
N LEU A 473 3.62 -20.96 0.28
CA LEU A 473 5.02 -21.13 0.72
C LEU A 473 5.52 -19.87 1.44
N ILE A 474 5.20 -18.69 0.89
CA ILE A 474 5.62 -17.40 1.46
C ILE A 474 5.02 -17.23 2.86
N ILE A 475 3.74 -17.56 3.03
CA ILE A 475 3.01 -17.38 4.30
C ILE A 475 3.38 -18.45 5.34
N LYS A 476 3.75 -19.65 4.93
CA LYS A 476 3.98 -20.80 5.81
C LYS A 476 4.89 -20.51 7.01
N SER A 477 5.89 -19.68 6.83
CA SER A 477 6.82 -19.28 7.90
C SER A 477 6.19 -18.42 8.99
N CYS A 478 5.15 -17.62 8.63
CA CYS A 478 4.40 -16.83 9.62
C CYS A 478 3.55 -17.70 10.55
N ILE A 479 3.31 -18.97 10.17
CA ILE A 479 2.43 -19.89 10.88
C ILE A 479 3.23 -20.82 11.81
N SER A 480 4.53 -20.98 11.54
CA SER A 480 5.41 -21.94 12.22
C SER A 480 6.14 -21.35 13.42
N GLU A 481 6.09 -20.04 13.64
CA GLU A 481 6.60 -19.32 14.81
C GLU A 481 5.46 -19.00 15.79
#